data_cca4bfcac3a22655e096426f116afed6
#
_entry.id   cca4bfcac3a22655e096426f116afed6
#
_cell.length_a   1.000
_cell.length_b   1.000
_cell.length_c   1.000
_cell.angle_alpha   90.00
_cell.angle_beta   90.00
_cell.angle_gamma   90.00
#
_symmetry.space_group_name_H-M   'P 1'
#
loop_
_entity.id
_entity.type
_entity.pdbx_description
1 polymer ?
#
loop_
_entity_poly.entity_id
_entity_poly.type
_entity_poly.pdbx_seq_one_letter_code
_entity_poly.pdbx_strand_id
1 'polypeptide(L)'
;MRNGLTRLAEPMVRDDGGLRVATWDEALDRAAAGLRAATERNPGWGVGLFSCSKATNEMNFVAQKFMRQVLRSNNIDSCNRT
;
A
#
# COMPACT_ATOMS: atom_id res chain seq x y z
N MET A 1 -16.86 -7.01 -18.55
CA MET A 1 -15.42 -6.73 -18.68
C MET A 1 -14.93 -7.16 -20.03
N ARG A 2 -14.02 -6.44 -20.58
CA ARG A 2 -13.50 -6.76 -21.91
C ARG A 2 -12.13 -7.41 -21.78
N ASN A 3 -11.76 -8.19 -22.77
CA ASN A 3 -10.44 -8.81 -22.87
C ASN A 3 -10.14 -9.78 -21.74
N GLY A 4 -11.17 -10.39 -21.18
CA GLY A 4 -10.97 -11.36 -20.11
C GLY A 4 -10.58 -10.78 -18.78
N LEU A 5 -10.52 -9.46 -18.68
CA LEU A 5 -10.17 -8.82 -17.41
C LEU A 5 -11.36 -8.80 -16.46
N THR A 6 -11.09 -9.08 -15.21
CA THR A 6 -12.10 -9.06 -14.17
C THR A 6 -11.60 -8.19 -13.02
N ARG A 7 -12.51 -7.32 -12.53
CA ARG A 7 -12.17 -6.48 -11.41
C ARG A 7 -12.10 -7.32 -10.15
N LEU A 8 -11.09 -7.09 -9.32
CA LEU A 8 -10.98 -7.80 -8.06
C LEU A 8 -12.15 -7.40 -7.15
N ALA A 9 -12.83 -8.42 -6.62
CA ALA A 9 -13.93 -8.21 -5.68
C ALA A 9 -13.53 -8.58 -4.26
N GLU A 10 -12.41 -9.27 -4.09
CA GLU A 10 -11.94 -9.72 -2.80
C GLU A 10 -10.43 -9.53 -2.71
N PRO A 11 -9.90 -9.34 -1.50
CA PRO A 11 -8.44 -9.24 -1.37
C PRO A 11 -7.77 -10.56 -1.72
N MET A 12 -6.54 -10.46 -2.19
CA MET A 12 -5.77 -11.64 -2.55
C MET A 12 -4.37 -11.52 -1.96
N VAL A 13 -3.81 -12.65 -1.60
CA VAL A 13 -2.43 -12.72 -1.11
C VAL A 13 -1.64 -13.69 -1.96
N ARG A 14 -0.33 -13.48 -2.01
CA ARG A 14 0.55 -14.35 -2.78
C ARG A 14 1.09 -15.46 -1.92
N ASP A 15 0.94 -16.67 -2.42
CA ASP A 15 1.55 -17.87 -1.84
C ASP A 15 2.40 -18.53 -2.91
N ASP A 16 2.99 -19.68 -2.58
CA ASP A 16 3.96 -20.33 -3.45
C ASP A 16 3.41 -20.62 -4.85
N GLY A 17 2.12 -20.87 -4.97
CA GLY A 17 1.52 -21.19 -6.26
C GLY A 17 0.93 -19.99 -7.00
N GLY A 18 1.06 -18.79 -6.46
CA GLY A 18 0.50 -17.61 -7.08
C GLY A 18 -0.45 -16.88 -6.13
N LEU A 19 -1.39 -16.14 -6.68
CA LEU A 19 -2.34 -15.40 -5.87
C LEU A 19 -3.53 -16.28 -5.47
N ARG A 20 -3.99 -16.14 -4.24
CA ARG A 20 -5.20 -16.79 -3.77
C ARG A 20 -6.09 -15.80 -3.05
N VAL A 21 -7.38 -16.07 -3.03
CA VAL A 21 -8.34 -15.23 -2.31
C VAL A 21 -8.08 -15.36 -0.82
N ALA A 22 -8.16 -14.22 -0.12
CA ALA A 22 -7.93 -14.15 1.32
C ALA A 22 -9.01 -13.31 1.97
N THR A 23 -9.13 -13.42 3.30
CA THR A 23 -9.99 -12.52 4.05
C THR A 23 -9.31 -11.17 4.18
N TRP A 24 -10.11 -10.14 4.48
CA TRP A 24 -9.53 -8.81 4.73
C TRP A 24 -8.57 -8.82 5.90
N ASP A 25 -8.88 -9.58 6.95
CA ASP A 25 -7.99 -9.67 8.11
C ASP A 25 -6.65 -10.24 7.70
N GLU A 26 -6.65 -11.32 6.94
CA GLU A 26 -5.41 -11.95 6.50
C GLU A 26 -4.62 -11.02 5.59
N ALA A 27 -5.29 -10.38 4.64
CA ALA A 27 -4.62 -9.49 3.69
C ALA A 27 -3.99 -8.29 4.41
N LEU A 28 -4.71 -7.69 5.35
CA LEU A 28 -4.20 -6.56 6.10
C LEU A 28 -3.05 -6.96 7.02
N ASP A 29 -3.14 -8.14 7.64
CA ASP A 29 -2.04 -8.64 8.47
C ASP A 29 -0.78 -8.86 7.63
N ARG A 30 -0.93 -9.42 6.43
CA ARG A 30 0.17 -9.66 5.54
C ARG A 30 0.81 -8.34 5.09
N ALA A 31 -0.02 -7.35 4.75
CA ALA A 31 0.47 -6.05 4.32
C ALA A 31 1.20 -5.35 5.47
N ALA A 32 0.63 -5.39 6.66
CA ALA A 32 1.25 -4.75 7.82
C ALA A 32 2.59 -5.39 8.15
N ALA A 33 2.67 -6.71 8.09
CA ALA A 33 3.94 -7.41 8.36
C ALA A 33 5.00 -7.04 7.33
N GLY A 34 4.62 -6.93 6.06
CA GLY A 34 5.57 -6.56 5.02
C GLY A 34 6.08 -5.13 5.18
N LEU A 35 5.18 -4.20 5.47
CA LEU A 35 5.57 -2.81 5.69
C LEU A 35 6.46 -2.67 6.92
N ARG A 36 6.13 -3.39 7.98
CA ARG A 36 6.95 -3.35 9.20
C ARG A 36 8.35 -3.89 8.94
N ALA A 37 8.44 -5.02 8.23
CA ALA A 37 9.74 -5.61 7.93
C ALA A 37 10.59 -4.67 7.08
N ALA A 38 9.99 -4.02 6.08
CA ALA A 38 10.72 -3.08 5.24
C ALA A 38 11.21 -1.88 6.05
N THR A 39 10.38 -1.37 6.95
CA THR A 39 10.73 -0.23 7.78
C THR A 39 11.86 -0.59 8.75
N GLU A 40 11.84 -1.80 9.31
CA GLU A 40 12.86 -2.23 10.26
C GLU A 40 14.21 -2.42 9.58
N ARG A 41 14.21 -2.93 8.33
CA ARG A 41 15.45 -3.10 7.60
C ARG A 41 16.10 -1.78 7.22
N ASN A 42 15.29 -0.79 6.87
CA ASN A 42 15.79 0.50 6.40
C ASN A 42 14.93 1.62 6.98
N PRO A 43 15.17 1.98 8.24
CA PRO A 43 14.35 3.02 8.88
C PRO A 43 14.37 4.31 8.06
N GLY A 44 13.19 4.84 7.79
CA GLY A 44 13.03 6.07 7.03
C GLY A 44 13.15 5.92 5.52
N TRP A 45 13.64 4.78 5.03
CA TRP A 45 13.89 4.59 3.59
C TRP A 45 13.24 3.35 3.01
N GLY A 46 12.76 2.44 3.86
CA GLY A 46 12.25 1.15 3.40
C GLY A 46 10.91 1.21 2.70
N VAL A 47 10.15 2.29 2.87
CA VAL A 47 8.82 2.43 2.30
C VAL A 47 8.67 3.82 1.72
N GLY A 48 8.08 3.89 0.53
CA GLY A 48 7.74 5.15 -0.10
C GLY A 48 6.27 5.16 -0.46
N LEU A 49 5.72 6.34 -0.70
CA LEU A 49 4.33 6.48 -1.06
C LEU A 49 4.19 7.51 -2.17
N PHE A 50 3.42 7.17 -3.20
CA PHE A 50 2.98 8.13 -4.19
C PHE A 50 1.54 8.49 -3.91
N SER A 51 1.29 9.76 -3.63
CA SER A 51 -0.05 10.28 -3.48
C SER A 51 -0.51 10.86 -4.81
N CYS A 52 -1.81 10.96 -5.00
CA CYS A 52 -2.34 11.38 -6.30
C CYS A 52 -3.19 12.62 -6.16
N SER A 53 -3.05 13.54 -7.12
CA SER A 53 -3.84 14.77 -7.12
C SER A 53 -5.32 14.49 -7.35
N LYS A 54 -5.66 13.34 -7.91
CA LYS A 54 -7.05 12.95 -8.15
C LYS A 54 -7.70 12.32 -6.94
N ALA A 55 -6.93 12.03 -5.89
CA ALA A 55 -7.50 11.56 -4.64
C ALA A 55 -8.09 12.73 -3.87
N THR A 56 -8.97 12.44 -2.92
CA THR A 56 -9.54 13.49 -2.09
C THR A 56 -8.48 14.08 -1.18
N ASN A 57 -8.75 15.30 -0.70
CA ASN A 57 -7.85 15.93 0.26
C ASN A 57 -7.74 15.11 1.54
N GLU A 58 -8.86 14.54 1.96
CA GLU A 58 -8.87 13.70 3.16
C GLU A 58 -7.98 12.48 3.00
N MET A 59 -8.05 11.83 1.84
CA MET A 59 -7.23 10.66 1.59
C MET A 59 -5.75 11.02 1.58
N ASN A 60 -5.39 12.12 0.92
CA ASN A 60 -4.00 12.56 0.89
C ASN A 60 -3.49 12.91 2.28
N PHE A 61 -4.33 13.55 3.10
CA PHE A 61 -3.95 13.88 4.46
C PHE A 61 -3.69 12.61 5.28
N VAL A 62 -4.57 11.63 5.18
CA VAL A 62 -4.42 10.38 5.92
C VAL A 62 -3.17 9.64 5.44
N ALA A 63 -2.93 9.60 4.14
CA ALA A 63 -1.75 8.93 3.59
C ALA A 63 -0.48 9.56 4.13
N GLN A 64 -0.41 10.90 4.16
CA GLN A 64 0.76 11.59 4.68
C GLN A 64 0.96 11.32 6.16
N LYS A 65 -0.13 11.37 6.92
CA LYS A 65 -0.07 11.10 8.36
C LYS A 65 0.40 9.67 8.61
N PHE A 66 -0.10 8.72 7.83
CA PHE A 66 0.30 7.32 7.96
C PHE A 66 1.79 7.17 7.73
N MET A 67 2.32 7.77 6.67
CA MET A 67 3.74 7.65 6.36
C MET A 67 4.61 8.23 7.45
N ARG A 68 4.25 9.41 7.96
CA ARG A 68 5.10 10.11 8.92
C ARG A 68 4.98 9.58 10.33
N GLN A 69 3.78 9.18 10.75
CA GLN A 69 3.56 8.76 12.12
C GLN A 69 3.68 7.26 12.33
N VAL A 70 3.22 6.47 11.37
CA VAL A 70 3.24 5.02 11.51
C VAL A 70 4.52 4.43 10.95
N LEU A 71 4.87 4.79 9.73
CA LEU A 71 6.06 4.25 9.07
C LEU A 71 7.30 5.11 9.29
N ARG A 72 7.13 6.30 9.83
CA ARG A 72 8.21 7.23 10.15
C ARG A 72 9.09 7.51 8.94
N SER A 73 8.45 7.73 7.81
CA SER A 73 9.13 8.01 6.56
C SER A 73 8.61 9.30 5.95
N ASN A 74 9.50 10.07 5.35
CA ASN A 74 9.14 11.25 4.59
C ASN A 74 9.18 10.99 3.09
N ASN A 75 9.29 9.74 2.67
CA ASN A 75 9.33 9.36 1.26
C ASN A 75 7.91 9.36 0.69
N ILE A 76 7.38 10.55 0.48
CA ILE A 76 6.03 10.71 -0.05
C ILE A 76 6.08 11.78 -1.13
N ASP A 77 5.46 11.49 -2.27
CA ASP A 77 5.45 12.42 -3.39
C ASP A 77 4.16 12.22 -4.18
N SER A 78 3.94 13.08 -5.16
CA SER A 78 2.76 13.01 -6.01
C SER A 78 3.16 12.51 -7.38
N CYS A 79 2.31 11.68 -7.98
CA CYS A 79 2.56 11.18 -9.32
C CYS A 79 2.46 12.28 -10.38
N ASN A 80 1.95 13.45 -10.04
CA ASN A 80 1.84 14.57 -10.95
C ASN A 80 3.02 15.53 -10.89
N ARG A 81 3.97 15.27 -10.03
CA ARG A 81 5.09 16.16 -9.82
C ARG A 81 6.32 15.67 -10.53
N THR A 82 6.22 15.53 -11.80
CA THR A 82 7.35 15.04 -12.61
C THR A 82 7.91 16.11 -13.51
#